data_4545e7db2502df3707d27ebf301d9087
#
_entry.id   4545e7db2502df3707d27ebf301d9087
#
_cell.length_a   1.000
_cell.length_b   1.000
_cell.length_c   1.000
_cell.angle_alpha   90.00
_cell.angle_beta   90.00
_cell.angle_gamma   90.00
#
_symmetry.space_group_name_H-M   'P 1'
#
loop_
_entity.id
_entity.type
_entity.pdbx_description
1 polymer ?
#
loop_
_entity_poly.entity_id
_entity_poly.type
_entity_poly.pdbx_seq_one_letter_code
_entity_poly.pdbx_strand_id
1 'polypeptide(L)'
;MATKVISVKMTDDKIIAHYMNFVLENEVHPKSIFKFCKEHKIKEDEFYKYFGSFEALQKSIWNKFFLNTTTLLHKNKDYENFSNKDKMLTFFYTMFELLTMNRSYVLFTLSTNRKMLDKMAELKDLRSHIKEFAIELIEESNADKTLKITKQSPRVFSEGAWVQFAFLLKFWMDDSSAGFEKTDLAIEKSVTTIFDVFDNTPLDSLIDFGKFLYKENFA
;
A
#
# COMPACT_ATOMS: atom_id res chain seq x y z
N MET A 1 -27.40 -36.77 -21.09
CA MET A 1 -26.29 -35.87 -21.44
C MET A 1 -25.66 -35.37 -20.15
N ALA A 2 -24.42 -35.79 -19.87
CA ALA A 2 -23.72 -35.37 -18.65
C ALA A 2 -23.17 -33.95 -18.88
N THR A 3 -23.71 -32.98 -18.16
CA THR A 3 -23.23 -31.62 -18.18
C THR A 3 -21.81 -31.62 -17.58
N LYS A 4 -20.81 -31.35 -18.43
CA LYS A 4 -19.39 -31.25 -18.04
C LYS A 4 -19.28 -30.04 -17.09
N VAL A 5 -19.23 -30.32 -15.77
CA VAL A 5 -18.92 -29.29 -14.77
C VAL A 5 -17.49 -28.82 -15.06
N ILE A 6 -17.36 -27.67 -15.67
CA ILE A 6 -16.06 -27.00 -15.84
C ILE A 6 -15.60 -26.68 -14.41
N SER A 7 -14.67 -27.44 -13.87
CA SER A 7 -14.03 -27.10 -12.58
C SER A 7 -13.25 -25.81 -12.81
N VAL A 8 -13.79 -24.69 -12.35
CA VAL A 8 -13.12 -23.41 -12.39
C VAL A 8 -11.87 -23.53 -11.52
N LYS A 9 -10.69 -23.47 -12.14
CA LYS A 9 -9.40 -23.57 -11.44
C LYS A 9 -9.37 -22.53 -10.30
N MET A 10 -9.03 -23.00 -9.10
CA MET A 10 -8.82 -22.12 -7.96
C MET A 10 -7.56 -21.27 -8.20
N THR A 11 -7.62 -20.00 -7.83
CA THR A 11 -6.52 -19.04 -7.90
C THR A 11 -6.38 -18.31 -6.57
N ASP A 12 -5.22 -17.69 -6.33
CA ASP A 12 -4.98 -16.83 -5.18
C ASP A 12 -6.03 -15.71 -5.07
N ASP A 13 -6.37 -15.03 -6.18
CA ASP A 13 -7.41 -13.98 -6.22
C ASP A 13 -8.78 -14.49 -5.78
N LYS A 14 -9.18 -15.71 -6.17
CA LYS A 14 -10.45 -16.29 -5.73
C LYS A 14 -10.45 -16.60 -4.23
N ILE A 15 -9.35 -17.15 -3.72
CA ILE A 15 -9.22 -17.43 -2.29
C ILE A 15 -9.26 -16.12 -1.50
N ILE A 16 -8.58 -15.07 -1.96
CA ILE A 16 -8.62 -13.73 -1.40
C ILE A 16 -10.06 -13.19 -1.39
N ALA A 17 -10.77 -13.28 -2.52
CA ALA A 17 -12.15 -12.81 -2.62
C ALA A 17 -13.08 -13.54 -1.63
N HIS A 18 -12.98 -14.87 -1.52
CA HIS A 18 -13.72 -15.64 -0.52
C HIS A 18 -13.39 -15.20 0.91
N TYR A 19 -12.10 -14.97 1.19
CA TYR A 19 -11.67 -14.54 2.50
C TYR A 19 -12.19 -13.14 2.86
N MET A 20 -12.06 -12.18 1.96
CA MET A 20 -12.57 -10.82 2.18
C MET A 20 -14.09 -10.81 2.38
N ASN A 21 -14.84 -11.57 1.58
CA ASN A 21 -16.29 -11.72 1.74
C ASN A 21 -16.64 -12.35 3.09
N PHE A 22 -15.98 -13.44 3.48
CA PHE A 22 -16.21 -14.06 4.78
C PHE A 22 -16.01 -13.06 5.93
N VAL A 23 -14.93 -12.30 5.89
CA VAL A 23 -14.61 -11.29 6.91
C VAL A 23 -15.69 -10.21 6.98
N LEU A 24 -16.16 -9.74 5.83
CA LEU A 24 -17.18 -8.69 5.77
C LEU A 24 -18.59 -9.19 6.18
N GLU A 25 -18.94 -10.42 5.83
CA GLU A 25 -20.23 -11.02 6.18
C GLU A 25 -20.33 -11.40 7.66
N ASN A 26 -19.22 -11.83 8.25
CA ASN A 26 -19.20 -12.35 9.62
C ASN A 26 -18.58 -11.37 10.63
N GLU A 27 -17.97 -10.27 10.20
CA GLU A 27 -17.26 -9.28 11.04
C GLU A 27 -16.17 -9.89 11.94
N VAL A 28 -15.64 -11.04 11.54
CA VAL A 28 -14.55 -11.76 12.22
C VAL A 28 -13.63 -12.44 11.22
N HIS A 29 -12.38 -12.65 11.62
CA HIS A 29 -11.46 -13.47 10.85
C HIS A 29 -11.77 -14.98 11.03
N PRO A 30 -11.66 -15.80 9.96
CA PRO A 30 -11.86 -17.23 10.10
C PRO A 30 -10.77 -17.84 11.00
N LYS A 31 -11.17 -18.73 11.92
CA LYS A 31 -10.27 -19.34 12.91
C LYS A 31 -9.61 -20.63 12.43
N SER A 32 -10.12 -21.25 11.37
CA SER A 32 -9.67 -22.57 10.90
C SER A 32 -9.70 -22.59 9.37
N ILE A 33 -8.55 -22.87 8.78
CA ILE A 33 -8.41 -23.03 7.34
C ILE A 33 -9.30 -24.18 6.84
N PHE A 34 -9.35 -25.30 7.57
CA PHE A 34 -10.23 -26.42 7.23
C PHE A 34 -11.71 -26.01 7.14
N LYS A 35 -12.22 -25.29 8.16
CA LYS A 35 -13.62 -24.84 8.16
C LYS A 35 -13.89 -23.86 7.05
N PHE A 36 -13.04 -22.88 6.86
CA PHE A 36 -13.10 -21.90 5.79
C PHE A 36 -13.13 -22.57 4.40
N CYS A 37 -12.19 -23.48 4.15
CA CYS A 37 -12.11 -24.20 2.89
C CYS A 37 -13.38 -25.07 2.64
N LYS A 38 -13.86 -25.74 3.68
CA LYS A 38 -15.09 -26.56 3.58
C LYS A 38 -16.32 -25.70 3.23
N GLU A 39 -16.47 -24.56 3.86
CA GLU A 39 -17.60 -23.63 3.64
C GLU A 39 -17.60 -23.08 2.20
N HIS A 40 -16.41 -22.69 1.71
CA HIS A 40 -16.26 -22.12 0.36
C HIS A 40 -15.99 -23.15 -0.74
N LYS A 41 -16.10 -24.45 -0.44
CA LYS A 41 -15.86 -25.56 -1.39
C LYS A 41 -14.47 -25.51 -2.03
N ILE A 42 -13.47 -25.05 -1.26
CA ILE A 42 -12.07 -25.06 -1.62
C ILE A 42 -11.44 -26.32 -1.05
N LYS A 43 -10.59 -26.98 -1.81
CA LYS A 43 -9.78 -28.06 -1.25
C LYS A 43 -8.67 -27.46 -0.40
N GLU A 44 -8.41 -28.03 0.79
CA GLU A 44 -7.40 -27.49 1.70
C GLU A 44 -6.00 -27.51 1.09
N ASP A 45 -5.68 -28.53 0.28
CA ASP A 45 -4.43 -28.60 -0.47
C ASP A 45 -4.32 -27.48 -1.54
N GLU A 46 -5.43 -27.02 -2.11
CA GLU A 46 -5.43 -25.86 -3.03
C GLU A 46 -5.17 -24.55 -2.29
N PHE A 47 -5.71 -24.38 -1.07
CA PHE A 47 -5.38 -23.23 -0.25
C PHE A 47 -3.88 -23.17 0.05
N TYR A 48 -3.30 -24.28 0.48
CA TYR A 48 -1.87 -24.36 0.83
C TYR A 48 -0.91 -24.23 -0.36
N LYS A 49 -1.38 -24.34 -1.60
CA LYS A 49 -0.56 -23.99 -2.78
C LYS A 49 -0.27 -22.50 -2.88
N TYR A 50 -1.13 -21.66 -2.32
CA TYR A 50 -1.02 -20.19 -2.41
C TYR A 50 -0.65 -19.54 -1.08
N PHE A 51 -1.18 -20.04 0.03
CA PHE A 51 -1.02 -19.43 1.35
C PHE A 51 -0.74 -20.46 2.43
N GLY A 52 0.35 -20.26 3.17
CA GLY A 52 0.69 -21.13 4.31
C GLY A 52 -0.17 -20.86 5.55
N SER A 53 -0.82 -19.70 5.65
CA SER A 53 -1.67 -19.31 6.77
C SER A 53 -2.60 -18.14 6.38
N PHE A 54 -3.55 -17.79 7.25
CA PHE A 54 -4.35 -16.59 7.05
C PHE A 54 -3.54 -15.30 7.16
N GLU A 55 -2.51 -15.26 7.99
CA GLU A 55 -1.61 -14.12 8.09
C GLU A 55 -0.85 -13.88 6.76
N ALA A 56 -0.41 -14.97 6.11
CA ALA A 56 0.22 -14.88 4.79
C ALA A 56 -0.78 -14.37 3.73
N LEU A 57 -2.03 -14.83 3.79
CA LEU A 57 -3.10 -14.34 2.91
C LEU A 57 -3.38 -12.85 3.15
N GLN A 58 -3.49 -12.41 4.41
CA GLN A 58 -3.72 -10.99 4.76
C GLN A 58 -2.61 -10.09 4.21
N LYS A 59 -1.34 -10.46 4.38
CA LYS A 59 -0.21 -9.75 3.77
C LYS A 59 -0.31 -9.72 2.25
N SER A 60 -0.70 -10.82 1.62
CA SER A 60 -0.87 -10.90 0.17
C SER A 60 -1.96 -9.95 -0.34
N ILE A 61 -3.04 -9.69 0.42
CA ILE A 61 -4.06 -8.70 0.05
C ILE A 61 -3.43 -7.30 -0.08
N TRP A 62 -2.60 -6.89 0.88
CA TRP A 62 -1.91 -5.59 0.82
C TRP A 62 -0.92 -5.53 -0.34
N ASN A 63 -0.20 -6.62 -0.61
CA ASN A 63 0.68 -6.71 -1.77
C ASN A 63 -0.11 -6.61 -3.09
N LYS A 64 -1.30 -7.20 -3.17
CA LYS A 64 -2.18 -7.08 -4.34
C LYS A 64 -2.65 -5.64 -4.56
N PHE A 65 -2.93 -4.85 -3.53
CA PHE A 65 -3.22 -3.43 -3.69
C PHE A 65 -2.06 -2.71 -4.37
N PHE A 66 -0.83 -2.93 -3.92
CA PHE A 66 0.37 -2.35 -4.53
C PHE A 66 0.56 -2.82 -5.98
N LEU A 67 0.54 -4.14 -6.22
CA LEU A 67 0.75 -4.72 -7.55
C LEU A 67 -0.32 -4.27 -8.56
N ASN A 68 -1.58 -4.18 -8.13
CA ASN A 68 -2.65 -3.69 -8.99
C ASN A 68 -2.48 -2.20 -9.30
N THR A 69 -2.06 -1.40 -8.31
CA THR A 69 -1.71 0.01 -8.51
C THR A 69 -0.64 0.15 -9.59
N THR A 70 0.53 -0.47 -9.40
CA THR A 70 1.64 -0.37 -10.36
C THR A 70 1.27 -0.92 -11.74
N THR A 71 0.51 -2.02 -11.80
CA THR A 71 0.00 -2.55 -13.06
C THR A 71 -0.90 -1.56 -13.80
N LEU A 72 -1.74 -0.81 -13.09
CA LEU A 72 -2.58 0.22 -13.69
C LEU A 72 -1.77 1.42 -14.18
N LEU A 73 -0.75 1.84 -13.43
CA LEU A 73 0.15 2.91 -13.84
C LEU A 73 0.82 2.59 -15.19
N HIS A 74 1.41 1.41 -15.31
CA HIS A 74 2.11 0.99 -16.54
C HIS A 74 1.17 0.66 -17.73
N LYS A 75 -0.15 0.63 -17.54
CA LYS A 75 -1.11 0.60 -18.65
C LYS A 75 -1.24 1.95 -19.36
N ASN A 76 -0.92 3.03 -18.68
CA ASN A 76 -0.86 4.36 -19.29
C ASN A 76 0.45 4.49 -20.08
N LYS A 77 0.35 4.64 -21.40
CA LYS A 77 1.52 4.73 -22.29
C LYS A 77 2.38 5.97 -22.03
N ASP A 78 1.80 7.01 -21.44
CA ASP A 78 2.49 8.27 -21.17
C ASP A 78 3.15 8.28 -19.79
N TYR A 79 2.92 7.25 -18.96
CA TYR A 79 3.41 7.18 -17.58
C TYR A 79 4.93 7.31 -17.48
N GLU A 80 5.67 6.70 -18.39
CA GLU A 80 7.14 6.76 -18.41
C GLU A 80 7.67 8.20 -18.61
N ASN A 81 6.87 9.06 -19.28
CA ASN A 81 7.22 10.45 -19.55
C ASN A 81 6.79 11.42 -18.43
N PHE A 82 6.09 10.93 -17.40
CA PHE A 82 5.67 11.75 -16.27
C PHE A 82 6.87 12.21 -15.46
N SER A 83 6.76 13.42 -14.89
CA SER A 83 7.70 13.84 -13.85
C SER A 83 7.60 12.92 -12.62
N ASN A 84 8.65 12.82 -11.82
CA ASN A 84 8.62 12.00 -10.61
C ASN A 84 7.53 12.43 -9.63
N LYS A 85 7.21 13.74 -9.58
CA LYS A 85 6.07 14.27 -8.84
C LYS A 85 4.75 13.72 -9.38
N ASP A 86 4.56 13.73 -10.70
CA ASP A 86 3.33 13.23 -11.32
C ASP A 86 3.22 11.71 -11.21
N LYS A 87 4.34 10.97 -11.30
CA LYS A 87 4.39 9.53 -11.02
C LYS A 87 3.91 9.23 -9.59
N MET A 88 4.39 9.98 -8.60
CA MET A 88 3.97 9.82 -7.20
C MET A 88 2.51 10.21 -6.97
N LEU A 89 2.04 11.30 -7.57
CA LEU A 89 0.63 11.71 -7.53
C LEU A 89 -0.27 10.61 -8.11
N THR A 90 0.05 10.13 -9.30
CA THR A 90 -0.71 9.07 -9.97
C THR A 90 -0.70 7.78 -9.17
N PHE A 91 0.43 7.44 -8.53
CA PHE A 91 0.53 6.29 -7.63
C PHE A 91 -0.45 6.42 -6.45
N PHE A 92 -0.43 7.53 -5.74
CA PHE A 92 -1.32 7.69 -4.59
C PHE A 92 -2.79 7.75 -4.98
N TYR A 93 -3.16 8.49 -6.03
CA TYR A 93 -4.55 8.51 -6.50
C TYR A 93 -5.03 7.10 -6.85
N THR A 94 -4.27 6.36 -7.66
CA THR A 94 -4.64 4.99 -8.06
C THR A 94 -4.71 4.05 -6.86
N MET A 95 -3.77 4.15 -5.93
CA MET A 95 -3.75 3.32 -4.71
C MET A 95 -4.97 3.60 -3.84
N PHE A 96 -5.29 4.87 -3.58
CA PHE A 96 -6.44 5.23 -2.75
C PHE A 96 -7.78 4.97 -3.42
N GLU A 97 -7.86 5.01 -4.74
CA GLU A 97 -9.03 4.54 -5.49
C GLU A 97 -9.25 3.03 -5.28
N LEU A 98 -8.22 2.21 -5.42
CA LEU A 98 -8.30 0.77 -5.15
C LEU A 98 -8.64 0.47 -3.68
N LEU A 99 -8.10 1.22 -2.72
CA LEU A 99 -8.47 1.11 -1.31
C LEU A 99 -9.94 1.50 -1.09
N THR A 100 -10.43 2.52 -1.78
CA THR A 100 -11.83 2.97 -1.71
C THR A 100 -12.79 1.92 -2.24
N MET A 101 -12.46 1.25 -3.34
CA MET A 101 -13.24 0.12 -3.86
C MET A 101 -13.33 -1.05 -2.85
N ASN A 102 -12.42 -1.12 -1.89
CA ASN A 102 -12.34 -2.17 -0.87
C ASN A 102 -12.44 -1.59 0.56
N ARG A 103 -13.06 -0.40 0.70
CA ARG A 103 -13.01 0.39 1.94
C ARG A 103 -13.49 -0.39 3.17
N SER A 104 -14.59 -1.10 3.06
CA SER A 104 -15.15 -1.87 4.19
C SER A 104 -14.14 -2.87 4.74
N TYR A 105 -13.45 -3.60 3.88
CA TYR A 105 -12.41 -4.55 4.28
C TYR A 105 -11.22 -3.85 4.94
N VAL A 106 -10.72 -2.77 4.31
CA VAL A 106 -9.58 -2.00 4.83
C VAL A 106 -9.90 -1.40 6.20
N LEU A 107 -11.09 -0.81 6.36
CA LEU A 107 -11.52 -0.27 7.65
C LEU A 107 -11.65 -1.37 8.70
N PHE A 108 -12.24 -2.52 8.35
CA PHE A 108 -12.35 -3.65 9.27
C PHE A 108 -10.96 -4.09 9.77
N THR A 109 -10.01 -4.31 8.87
CA THR A 109 -8.66 -4.80 9.24
C THR A 109 -7.86 -3.79 10.07
N LEU A 110 -7.98 -2.49 9.76
CA LEU A 110 -7.22 -1.45 10.44
C LEU A 110 -7.92 -0.88 11.69
N SER A 111 -9.26 -0.95 11.76
CA SER A 111 -10.04 -0.41 12.89
C SER A 111 -10.28 -1.40 14.02
N THR A 112 -10.15 -2.70 13.78
CA THR A 112 -10.33 -3.73 14.82
C THR A 112 -9.39 -3.49 15.99
N ASN A 113 -9.82 -3.88 17.21
CA ASN A 113 -9.04 -3.78 18.47
C ASN A 113 -7.78 -4.67 18.49
N ARG A 114 -7.15 -4.90 17.34
CA ARG A 114 -5.88 -5.60 17.21
C ARG A 114 -4.74 -4.70 17.71
N LYS A 115 -3.71 -5.33 18.28
CA LYS A 115 -2.52 -4.60 18.73
C LYS A 115 -1.89 -3.86 17.55
N MET A 116 -1.37 -2.67 17.78
CA MET A 116 -0.69 -1.87 16.76
C MET A 116 0.44 -2.65 16.06
N LEU A 117 1.17 -3.49 16.80
CA LEU A 117 2.25 -4.33 16.28
C LEU A 117 1.75 -5.32 15.22
N ASP A 118 0.55 -5.91 15.41
CA ASP A 118 -0.02 -6.86 14.45
C ASP A 118 -0.40 -6.16 13.14
N LYS A 119 -0.97 -4.95 13.25
CA LYS A 119 -1.30 -4.10 12.08
C LYS A 119 -0.04 -3.70 11.32
N MET A 120 1.03 -3.32 12.01
CA MET A 120 2.31 -2.99 11.39
C MET A 120 2.96 -4.21 10.72
N ALA A 121 2.83 -5.40 11.32
CA ALA A 121 3.35 -6.64 10.75
C ALA A 121 2.61 -7.01 9.45
N GLU A 122 1.32 -6.74 9.38
CA GLU A 122 0.50 -6.96 8.17
C GLU A 122 0.89 -6.02 7.02
N LEU A 123 1.25 -4.78 7.34
CA LEU A 123 1.66 -3.76 6.36
C LEU A 123 3.16 -3.78 6.02
N LYS A 124 3.95 -4.70 6.60
CA LYS A 124 5.40 -4.72 6.47
C LYS A 124 5.87 -4.83 5.01
N ASP A 125 5.27 -5.73 4.26
CA ASP A 125 5.65 -5.98 2.87
C ASP A 125 5.20 -4.81 1.98
N LEU A 126 4.00 -4.27 2.20
CA LEU A 126 3.54 -3.05 1.54
C LEU A 126 4.50 -1.87 1.79
N ARG A 127 5.00 -1.73 3.03
CA ARG A 127 6.01 -0.71 3.34
C ARG A 127 7.26 -0.87 2.50
N SER A 128 7.78 -2.10 2.36
CA SER A 128 8.95 -2.37 1.51
C SER A 128 8.69 -1.95 0.06
N HIS A 129 7.57 -2.35 -0.50
CA HIS A 129 7.21 -2.02 -1.87
C HIS A 129 7.05 -0.51 -2.13
N ILE A 130 6.39 0.22 -1.22
CA ILE A 130 6.26 1.69 -1.35
C ILE A 130 7.63 2.36 -1.27
N LYS A 131 8.51 1.87 -0.39
CA LYS A 131 9.88 2.39 -0.28
C LYS A 131 10.72 2.09 -1.52
N GLU A 132 10.63 0.89 -2.06
CA GLU A 132 11.31 0.51 -3.31
C GLU A 132 10.84 1.38 -4.47
N PHE A 133 9.54 1.55 -4.65
CA PHE A 133 8.97 2.46 -5.64
C PHE A 133 9.52 3.90 -5.51
N ALA A 134 9.56 4.42 -4.28
CA ALA A 134 10.08 5.77 -4.03
C ALA A 134 11.61 5.86 -4.28
N ILE A 135 12.37 4.79 -4.01
CA ILE A 135 13.80 4.73 -4.33
C ILE A 135 14.01 4.80 -5.84
N GLU A 136 13.27 4.02 -6.61
CA GLU A 136 13.35 4.02 -8.07
C GLU A 136 13.12 5.43 -8.64
N LEU A 137 12.07 6.12 -8.18
CA LEU A 137 11.79 7.50 -8.62
C LEU A 137 12.93 8.47 -8.32
N ILE A 138 13.51 8.39 -7.13
CA ILE A 138 14.57 9.35 -6.74
C ILE A 138 15.90 9.00 -7.40
N GLU A 139 16.20 7.74 -7.66
CA GLU A 139 17.39 7.32 -8.39
C GLU A 139 17.32 7.76 -9.85
N GLU A 140 16.15 7.68 -10.49
CA GLU A 140 15.89 8.22 -11.81
C GLU A 140 16.19 9.74 -11.82
N SER A 141 15.65 10.52 -10.86
CA SER A 141 15.95 11.94 -10.72
C SER A 141 17.44 12.24 -10.47
N ASN A 142 18.12 11.38 -9.72
CA ASN A 142 19.54 11.53 -9.41
C ASN A 142 20.45 11.19 -10.59
N ALA A 143 20.01 10.39 -11.54
CA ALA A 143 20.80 10.01 -12.73
C ALA A 143 21.13 11.24 -13.59
N ASP A 144 20.21 12.20 -13.69
CA ASP A 144 20.38 13.42 -14.47
C ASP A 144 21.21 14.50 -13.76
N LYS A 145 21.50 14.30 -12.46
CA LYS A 145 22.24 15.28 -11.64
C LYS A 145 23.74 14.98 -11.63
N THR A 146 24.56 15.89 -12.17
CA THR A 146 26.00 15.73 -12.27
C THR A 146 26.74 16.01 -10.95
N LEU A 147 26.25 16.92 -10.13
CA LEU A 147 26.88 17.32 -8.88
C LEU A 147 26.35 16.48 -7.71
N LYS A 148 27.24 15.90 -6.90
CA LYS A 148 26.85 15.10 -5.72
C LYS A 148 26.00 15.89 -4.72
N ILE A 149 26.24 17.20 -4.57
CA ILE A 149 25.52 18.05 -3.64
C ILE A 149 24.04 18.29 -4.04
N THR A 150 23.71 18.06 -5.31
CA THR A 150 22.33 18.18 -5.81
C THR A 150 21.59 16.85 -5.77
N LYS A 151 22.28 15.73 -5.47
CA LYS A 151 21.66 14.41 -5.37
C LYS A 151 20.95 14.27 -4.04
N GLN A 152 19.74 13.77 -4.13
CA GLN A 152 18.88 13.53 -2.98
C GLN A 152 19.14 12.14 -2.41
N SER A 153 18.96 11.96 -1.09
CA SER A 153 19.13 10.67 -0.43
C SER A 153 17.94 9.74 -0.71
N PRO A 154 18.13 8.62 -1.45
CA PRO A 154 17.03 7.67 -1.70
C PRO A 154 16.44 7.11 -0.40
N ARG A 155 17.28 6.90 0.62
CA ARG A 155 16.86 6.40 1.93
C ARG A 155 15.91 7.37 2.63
N VAL A 156 16.22 8.65 2.66
CA VAL A 156 15.38 9.66 3.34
C VAL A 156 14.06 9.84 2.58
N PHE A 157 14.14 9.92 1.26
CA PHE A 157 12.95 10.06 0.42
C PHE A 157 12.01 8.86 0.58
N SER A 158 12.54 7.63 0.59
CA SER A 158 11.72 6.42 0.73
C SER A 158 11.06 6.29 2.10
N GLU A 159 11.75 6.68 3.19
CA GLU A 159 11.09 6.73 4.51
C GLU A 159 10.02 7.83 4.54
N GLY A 160 10.28 8.98 3.91
CA GLY A 160 9.28 10.06 3.75
C GLY A 160 8.04 9.58 3.00
N ALA A 161 8.20 8.86 1.91
CA ALA A 161 7.10 8.30 1.13
C ALA A 161 6.23 7.31 1.94
N TRP A 162 6.86 6.48 2.77
CA TRP A 162 6.13 5.60 3.68
C TRP A 162 5.36 6.38 4.75
N VAL A 163 5.97 7.39 5.37
CA VAL A 163 5.30 8.25 6.37
C VAL A 163 4.13 9.00 5.73
N GLN A 164 4.33 9.51 4.50
CA GLN A 164 3.27 10.16 3.73
C GLN A 164 2.11 9.21 3.45
N PHE A 165 2.40 7.98 2.99
CA PHE A 165 1.36 6.97 2.79
C PHE A 165 0.59 6.69 4.08
N ALA A 166 1.29 6.49 5.20
CA ALA A 166 0.65 6.23 6.50
C ALA A 166 -0.23 7.40 6.97
N PHE A 167 0.22 8.63 6.76
CA PHE A 167 -0.57 9.84 7.01
C PHE A 167 -1.83 9.88 6.14
N LEU A 168 -1.67 9.70 4.82
CA LEU A 168 -2.78 9.69 3.87
C LEU A 168 -3.78 8.56 4.16
N LEU A 169 -3.29 7.37 4.52
CA LEU A 169 -4.12 6.24 4.91
C LEU A 169 -4.99 6.58 6.13
N LYS A 170 -4.38 7.15 7.16
CA LYS A 170 -5.12 7.60 8.35
C LYS A 170 -6.13 8.70 8.00
N PHE A 171 -5.72 9.68 7.20
CA PHE A 171 -6.61 10.77 6.75
C PHE A 171 -7.80 10.22 5.98
N TRP A 172 -7.56 9.34 5.00
CA TRP A 172 -8.60 8.68 4.21
C TRP A 172 -9.55 7.82 5.06
N MET A 173 -9.04 7.12 6.09
CA MET A 173 -9.89 6.36 7.01
C MET A 173 -10.90 7.23 7.74
N ASP A 174 -10.53 8.46 8.08
CA ASP A 174 -11.37 9.41 8.80
C ASP A 174 -12.19 10.32 7.86
N ASP A 175 -11.91 10.28 6.55
CA ASP A 175 -12.60 11.12 5.58
C ASP A 175 -14.04 10.65 5.37
N SER A 176 -14.99 11.57 5.63
CA SER A 176 -16.42 11.39 5.43
C SER A 176 -16.99 12.26 4.31
N SER A 177 -16.15 12.93 3.53
CA SER A 177 -16.59 13.74 2.39
C SER A 177 -17.12 12.86 1.26
N ALA A 178 -18.04 13.39 0.47
CA ALA A 178 -18.55 12.70 -0.71
C ALA A 178 -17.40 12.45 -1.71
N GLY A 179 -17.30 11.21 -2.22
CA GLY A 179 -16.24 10.85 -3.16
C GLY A 179 -14.82 10.92 -2.59
N PHE A 180 -14.65 11.18 -1.29
CA PHE A 180 -13.34 11.35 -0.63
C PHE A 180 -12.53 12.54 -1.17
N GLU A 181 -13.19 13.61 -1.61
CA GLU A 181 -12.57 14.81 -2.18
C GLU A 181 -11.50 15.44 -1.28
N LYS A 182 -11.67 15.36 0.06
CA LYS A 182 -10.66 15.87 1.00
C LYS A 182 -9.39 15.02 0.97
N THR A 183 -9.51 13.73 0.75
CA THR A 183 -8.35 12.83 0.59
C THR A 183 -7.60 13.16 -0.69
N ASP A 184 -8.29 13.39 -1.80
CA ASP A 184 -7.67 13.80 -3.06
C ASP A 184 -6.88 15.10 -2.90
N LEU A 185 -7.48 16.08 -2.22
CA LEU A 185 -6.79 17.34 -1.91
C LEU A 185 -5.59 17.14 -0.97
N ALA A 186 -5.68 16.21 -0.01
CA ALA A 186 -4.57 15.87 0.87
C ALA A 186 -3.42 15.20 0.10
N ILE A 187 -3.73 14.32 -0.84
CA ILE A 187 -2.74 13.70 -1.74
C ILE A 187 -2.00 14.78 -2.52
N GLU A 188 -2.73 15.65 -3.24
CA GLU A 188 -2.15 16.71 -4.05
C GLU A 188 -1.24 17.61 -3.22
N LYS A 189 -1.75 18.15 -2.10
CA LYS A 189 -0.99 19.07 -1.25
C LYS A 189 0.23 18.40 -0.62
N SER A 190 0.09 17.17 -0.11
CA SER A 190 1.21 16.48 0.56
C SER A 190 2.33 16.12 -0.42
N VAL A 191 1.99 15.62 -1.61
CA VAL A 191 2.99 15.32 -2.65
C VAL A 191 3.68 16.60 -3.10
N THR A 192 2.92 17.64 -3.41
CA THR A 192 3.50 18.94 -3.79
C THR A 192 4.46 19.46 -2.72
N THR A 193 4.04 19.47 -1.46
CA THR A 193 4.88 19.95 -0.35
C THR A 193 6.17 19.13 -0.20
N ILE A 194 6.06 17.78 -0.31
CA ILE A 194 7.25 16.93 -0.17
C ILE A 194 8.23 17.19 -1.31
N PHE A 195 7.78 17.26 -2.55
CA PHE A 195 8.68 17.53 -3.68
C PHE A 195 9.26 18.94 -3.58
N ASP A 196 8.49 19.95 -3.20
CA ASP A 196 9.00 21.31 -3.01
C ASP A 196 10.08 21.37 -1.91
N VAL A 197 9.90 20.64 -0.80
CA VAL A 197 10.91 20.53 0.27
C VAL A 197 12.16 19.82 -0.24
N PHE A 198 12.02 18.71 -0.95
CA PHE A 198 13.16 17.94 -1.45
C PHE A 198 13.92 18.66 -2.56
N ASP A 199 13.26 19.44 -3.39
CA ASP A 199 13.92 20.18 -4.47
C ASP A 199 14.58 21.49 -4.01
N ASN A 200 14.06 22.14 -2.95
CA ASN A 200 14.49 23.46 -2.53
C ASN A 200 15.27 23.48 -1.21
N THR A 201 15.30 22.38 -0.46
CA THR A 201 15.93 22.37 0.87
C THR A 201 17.16 21.44 0.87
N PRO A 202 18.34 21.93 1.37
CA PRO A 202 19.46 21.03 1.65
C PRO A 202 19.04 19.96 2.67
N LEU A 203 18.95 18.73 2.21
CA LEU A 203 18.50 17.57 3.02
C LEU A 203 19.32 17.39 4.31
N ASP A 204 20.58 17.74 4.31
CA ASP A 204 21.44 17.66 5.49
C ASP A 204 20.87 18.46 6.66
N SER A 205 20.34 19.67 6.39
CA SER A 205 19.71 20.50 7.42
C SER A 205 18.44 19.87 7.99
N LEU A 206 17.65 19.19 7.17
CA LEU A 206 16.43 18.49 7.62
C LEU A 206 16.78 17.23 8.45
N ILE A 207 17.80 16.49 8.04
CA ILE A 207 18.32 15.31 8.75
C ILE A 207 18.88 15.73 10.11
N ASP A 208 19.67 16.80 10.15
CA ASP A 208 20.26 17.30 11.40
C ASP A 208 19.19 17.84 12.35
N PHE A 209 18.18 18.53 11.83
CA PHE A 209 17.03 18.94 12.62
C PHE A 209 16.24 17.72 13.17
N GLY A 210 16.02 16.69 12.34
CA GLY A 210 15.37 15.45 12.76
C GLY A 210 16.16 14.70 13.85
N LYS A 211 17.50 14.62 13.73
CA LYS A 211 18.40 14.06 14.72
C LYS A 211 18.36 14.86 16.03
N PHE A 212 18.37 16.19 15.92
CA PHE A 212 18.24 17.07 17.08
C PHE A 212 16.93 16.81 17.82
N LEU A 213 15.78 16.82 17.12
CA LEU A 213 14.48 16.56 17.74
C LEU A 213 14.41 15.16 18.38
N TYR A 214 14.98 14.14 17.74
CA TYR A 214 15.03 12.80 18.32
C TYR A 214 15.83 12.76 19.62
N LYS A 215 17.00 13.40 19.62
CA LYS A 215 17.88 13.47 20.80
C LYS A 215 17.23 14.21 21.97
N GLU A 216 16.53 15.32 21.70
CA GLU A 216 15.91 16.13 22.74
C GLU A 216 14.61 15.53 23.32
N ASN A 217 13.90 14.68 22.53
CA ASN A 217 12.61 14.14 22.97
C ASN A 217 12.65 12.66 23.38
N PHE A 218 13.70 11.91 23.02
CA PHE A 218 13.76 10.46 23.21
C PHE A 218 15.13 9.96 23.78
N ALA A 219 16.07 10.83 24.09
CA ALA A 219 17.31 10.55 24.79
C ALA A 219 17.29 11.13 26.19
#